data_84162feba33febcb3e28dbebc46f03c2
#
_entry.id   84162feba33febcb3e28dbebc46f03c2
#
_cell.length_a   1.000
_cell.length_b   1.000
_cell.length_c   1.000
_cell.angle_alpha   90.00
_cell.angle_beta   90.00
_cell.angle_gamma   90.00
#
_symmetry.space_group_name_H-M   'P 1'
#
loop_
_entity.id
_entity.type
_entity.pdbx_description
1 polymer ?
#
loop_
_entity_poly.entity_id
_entity_poly.type
_entity_poly.pdbx_seq_one_letter_code
_entity_poly.pdbx_strand_id
1 'polypeptide(L)'
;MAMDEPPADLWDRIWLPRRPLATDDPTTGLTRTSRTLALDRRLIETNPAALTSLLAVDVDHPDALIRALWDRADWLPTVVTENPTSGHAHAIWALTAPVATTEYAHRRPLALAAAVTEGLRRSVDGDPAFGGLITKNPLNGNWSTHWVTSHTYGLRELAGHLDDADLMPPASWRRARRKNPVGLGRNCTIFETARTWAYREARRIRQRHETATPQDSHDLHQVITSTVRDLNQNFSDPLPSSETRAIATSIHKWITTRFYGWTDTRLTSTATFITIQSARGKKSRASRWSASEKKIEDFLS
;
A
#
# COMPACT_ATOMS: atom_id res chain seq x y z
N MET A 1 -19.24 12.08 -21.96
CA MET A 1 -19.90 10.76 -22.08
C MET A 1 -20.55 10.49 -20.74
N ALA A 2 -21.88 10.43 -20.65
CA ALA A 2 -22.55 10.16 -19.39
C ALA A 2 -22.24 8.72 -18.96
N MET A 3 -21.95 8.52 -17.70
CA MET A 3 -21.75 7.17 -17.14
C MET A 3 -23.11 6.47 -17.03
N ASP A 4 -23.20 5.26 -17.57
CA ASP A 4 -24.43 4.44 -17.52
C ASP A 4 -24.67 3.82 -16.12
N GLU A 5 -23.68 3.90 -15.22
CA GLU A 5 -23.70 3.29 -13.89
C GLU A 5 -23.73 4.35 -12.79
N PRO A 6 -24.59 4.19 -11.77
CA PRO A 6 -24.59 5.08 -10.61
C PRO A 6 -23.23 5.12 -9.92
N PRO A 7 -22.71 6.29 -9.54
CA PRO A 7 -21.40 6.44 -8.90
C PRO A 7 -21.21 5.57 -7.64
N ALA A 8 -22.27 5.36 -6.88
CA ALA A 8 -22.25 4.53 -5.69
C ALA A 8 -21.97 3.05 -6.02
N ASP A 9 -22.61 2.51 -7.07
CA ASP A 9 -22.43 1.11 -7.49
C ASP A 9 -21.02 0.89 -8.03
N LEU A 10 -20.50 1.85 -8.80
CA LEU A 10 -19.10 1.80 -9.23
C LEU A 10 -18.15 1.79 -8.04
N TRP A 11 -18.35 2.69 -7.06
CA TRP A 11 -17.50 2.78 -5.89
C TRP A 11 -17.50 1.50 -5.07
N ASP A 12 -18.64 0.86 -4.90
CA ASP A 12 -18.75 -0.41 -4.18
C ASP A 12 -17.92 -1.54 -4.80
N ARG A 13 -17.75 -1.53 -6.12
CA ARG A 13 -16.95 -2.55 -6.83
C ARG A 13 -15.45 -2.28 -6.77
N ILE A 14 -15.03 -1.01 -6.85
CA ILE A 14 -13.60 -0.64 -6.93
C ILE A 14 -12.95 -0.38 -5.57
N TRP A 15 -13.71 0.06 -4.56
CA TRP A 15 -13.21 0.32 -3.22
C TRP A 15 -13.32 -0.91 -2.34
N LEU A 16 -12.19 -1.56 -2.06
CA LEU A 16 -12.14 -2.90 -1.45
C LEU A 16 -12.04 -2.97 0.08
N PRO A 17 -11.69 -1.90 0.85
CA PRO A 17 -11.54 -2.01 2.30
C PRO A 17 -12.83 -2.44 3.01
N ARG A 18 -12.76 -3.52 3.80
CA ARG A 18 -13.93 -4.03 4.58
C ARG A 18 -14.07 -3.34 5.94
N ARG A 19 -12.96 -3.00 6.56
CA ARG A 19 -12.86 -2.27 7.82
C ARG A 19 -11.83 -1.16 7.66
N PRO A 20 -12.15 -0.09 6.93
CA PRO A 20 -11.21 0.98 6.61
C PRO A 20 -10.86 1.82 7.83
N LEU A 21 -9.71 2.47 7.74
CA LEU A 21 -9.42 3.66 8.52
C LEU A 21 -10.25 4.82 7.97
N ALA A 22 -10.83 5.62 8.84
CA ALA A 22 -11.62 6.79 8.45
C ALA A 22 -11.54 7.89 9.50
N THR A 23 -11.72 9.13 9.07
CA THR A 23 -11.79 10.31 9.96
C THR A 23 -12.47 11.48 9.26
N ASP A 24 -12.99 12.40 10.04
CA ASP A 24 -13.43 13.71 9.55
C ASP A 24 -12.31 14.75 9.64
N ASP A 25 -11.33 14.53 10.53
CA ASP A 25 -10.19 15.40 10.77
C ASP A 25 -8.94 14.54 11.01
N PRO A 26 -7.95 14.57 10.09
CA PRO A 26 -6.73 13.79 10.25
C PRO A 26 -5.88 14.19 11.46
N THR A 27 -6.06 15.41 11.99
CA THR A 27 -5.33 15.87 13.19
C THR A 27 -5.79 15.16 14.47
N THR A 28 -7.01 14.65 14.48
CA THR A 28 -7.59 13.89 15.61
C THR A 28 -7.24 12.39 15.56
N GLY A 29 -6.60 11.97 14.46
CA GLY A 29 -6.19 10.58 14.22
C GLY A 29 -7.17 9.81 13.33
N LEU A 30 -6.77 8.58 13.00
CA LEU A 30 -7.51 7.67 12.14
C LEU A 30 -8.12 6.54 12.97
N THR A 31 -9.40 6.26 12.77
CA THR A 31 -10.12 5.19 13.47
C THR A 31 -10.54 4.10 12.48
N ARG A 32 -10.27 2.84 12.83
CA ARG A 32 -10.74 1.70 12.06
C ARG A 32 -12.19 1.41 12.37
N THR A 33 -13.04 1.45 11.35
CA THR A 33 -14.50 1.32 11.50
C THR A 33 -15.11 0.34 10.50
N SER A 34 -16.43 0.12 10.54
CA SER A 34 -17.13 -0.63 9.50
C SER A 34 -17.14 0.15 8.17
N ARG A 35 -17.29 -0.58 7.06
CA ARG A 35 -17.39 0.03 5.72
C ARG A 35 -18.51 1.08 5.66
N THR A 36 -19.68 0.76 6.16
CA THR A 36 -20.85 1.65 6.17
C THR A 36 -20.57 2.94 6.94
N LEU A 37 -20.05 2.85 8.16
CA LEU A 37 -19.72 4.04 8.96
C LEU A 37 -18.56 4.87 8.38
N ALA A 38 -17.66 4.25 7.63
CA ALA A 38 -16.59 4.98 6.96
C ALA A 38 -17.11 5.85 5.82
N LEU A 39 -18.15 5.42 5.11
CA LEU A 39 -18.75 6.18 4.02
C LEU A 39 -19.39 7.49 4.47
N ASP A 40 -19.69 7.63 5.76
CA ASP A 40 -20.16 8.90 6.35
C ASP A 40 -19.01 9.87 6.66
N ARG A 41 -17.74 9.38 6.66
CA ARG A 41 -16.59 10.19 7.00
C ARG A 41 -16.01 10.94 5.80
N ARG A 42 -15.38 12.08 6.07
CA ARG A 42 -14.76 12.92 5.04
C ARG A 42 -13.56 12.26 4.36
N LEU A 43 -12.77 11.53 5.13
CA LEU A 43 -11.54 10.88 4.67
C LEU A 43 -11.59 9.39 5.00
N ILE A 44 -11.17 8.56 4.04
CA ILE A 44 -11.23 7.10 4.13
C ILE A 44 -9.95 6.43 3.64
N GLU A 45 -9.65 5.24 4.15
CA GLU A 45 -8.55 4.39 3.67
C GLU A 45 -8.76 4.06 2.19
N THR A 46 -7.76 4.39 1.36
CA THR A 46 -7.84 4.21 -0.10
C THR A 46 -7.90 2.74 -0.48
N ASN A 47 -7.01 1.94 0.09
CA ASN A 47 -6.83 0.53 -0.25
C ASN A 47 -6.70 -0.31 1.02
N PRO A 48 -7.15 -1.59 1.02
CA PRO A 48 -6.84 -2.50 2.11
C PRO A 48 -5.33 -2.81 2.13
N ALA A 49 -4.80 -3.10 3.32
CA ALA A 49 -3.36 -3.33 3.51
C ALA A 49 -2.73 -4.42 2.60
N ALA A 50 -3.54 -5.36 2.12
CA ALA A 50 -3.07 -6.49 1.31
C ALA A 50 -3.17 -6.29 -0.21
N LEU A 51 -3.90 -5.27 -0.67
CA LEU A 51 -4.21 -5.06 -2.08
C LEU A 51 -4.18 -3.57 -2.44
N THR A 52 -3.73 -3.23 -3.64
CA THR A 52 -3.90 -1.92 -4.26
C THR A 52 -4.83 -2.07 -5.46
N SER A 53 -6.04 -1.56 -5.37
CA SER A 53 -7.04 -1.49 -6.45
C SER A 53 -7.22 -0.06 -6.98
N LEU A 54 -6.85 0.93 -6.18
CA LEU A 54 -6.96 2.35 -6.51
C LEU A 54 -5.58 3.00 -6.47
N LEU A 55 -5.23 3.74 -7.51
CA LEU A 55 -4.07 4.60 -7.54
C LEU A 55 -4.56 6.02 -7.28
N ALA A 56 -4.22 6.58 -6.12
CA ALA A 56 -4.63 7.90 -5.69
C ALA A 56 -3.46 8.87 -5.73
N VAL A 57 -3.71 10.08 -6.18
CA VAL A 57 -2.77 11.20 -6.23
C VAL A 57 -3.44 12.42 -5.58
N ASP A 58 -2.72 13.09 -4.70
CA ASP A 58 -3.14 14.37 -4.12
C ASP A 58 -2.63 15.52 -5.00
N VAL A 59 -3.53 16.43 -5.37
CA VAL A 59 -3.26 17.58 -6.23
C VAL A 59 -3.54 18.85 -5.43
N ASP A 60 -2.48 19.38 -4.80
CA ASP A 60 -2.54 20.55 -3.93
C ASP A 60 -2.48 21.87 -4.71
N HIS A 61 -3.32 21.98 -5.75
CA HIS A 61 -3.44 23.17 -6.59
C HIS A 61 -4.89 23.65 -6.65
N PRO A 62 -5.13 24.97 -6.70
CA PRO A 62 -6.50 25.52 -6.82
C PRO A 62 -7.20 25.10 -8.12
N ASP A 63 -6.46 24.71 -9.14
CA ASP A 63 -6.91 24.22 -10.45
C ASP A 63 -6.78 22.69 -10.60
N ALA A 64 -6.83 21.95 -9.48
CA ALA A 64 -6.59 20.50 -9.46
C ALA A 64 -7.52 19.72 -10.41
N LEU A 65 -8.77 20.09 -10.51
CA LEU A 65 -9.74 19.46 -11.42
C LEU A 65 -9.29 19.60 -12.88
N ILE A 66 -8.87 20.81 -13.30
CA ILE A 66 -8.38 21.06 -14.66
C ILE A 66 -7.12 20.25 -14.89
N ARG A 67 -6.17 20.25 -13.97
CA ARG A 67 -4.93 19.46 -14.04
C ARG A 67 -5.20 17.97 -14.17
N ALA A 68 -6.23 17.46 -13.52
CA ALA A 68 -6.60 16.05 -13.58
C ALA A 68 -7.27 15.64 -14.91
N LEU A 69 -7.94 16.56 -15.60
CA LEU A 69 -8.77 16.26 -16.77
C LEU A 69 -8.19 16.75 -18.09
N TRP A 70 -7.39 17.82 -18.08
CA TRP A 70 -6.91 18.44 -19.30
C TRP A 70 -5.88 17.57 -20.04
N ASP A 71 -6.09 17.41 -21.35
CA ASP A 71 -5.18 16.74 -22.30
C ASP A 71 -4.80 15.28 -21.93
N ARG A 72 -5.81 14.50 -21.47
CA ARG A 72 -5.63 13.12 -20.99
C ARG A 72 -6.72 12.17 -21.48
N ALA A 73 -7.00 12.16 -22.79
CA ALA A 73 -8.08 11.34 -23.35
C ALA A 73 -7.95 9.84 -23.01
N ASP A 74 -6.71 9.32 -22.89
CA ASP A 74 -6.44 7.89 -22.79
C ASP A 74 -6.25 7.38 -21.35
N TRP A 75 -6.05 8.26 -20.35
CA TRP A 75 -5.89 7.87 -18.94
C TRP A 75 -6.58 8.83 -17.95
N LEU A 76 -7.82 9.17 -18.23
CA LEU A 76 -8.65 9.98 -17.32
C LEU A 76 -8.79 9.28 -15.95
N PRO A 77 -8.77 10.03 -14.83
CA PRO A 77 -9.07 9.44 -13.53
C PRO A 77 -10.51 8.90 -13.50
N THR A 78 -10.72 7.84 -12.72
CA THR A 78 -12.07 7.30 -12.48
C THR A 78 -12.92 8.31 -11.74
N VAL A 79 -12.33 8.98 -10.75
CA VAL A 79 -13.00 10.01 -9.95
C VAL A 79 -12.00 11.08 -9.50
N VAL A 80 -12.45 12.33 -9.47
CA VAL A 80 -11.75 13.46 -8.85
C VAL A 80 -12.62 13.99 -7.72
N THR A 81 -12.06 14.05 -6.52
CA THR A 81 -12.76 14.51 -5.32
C THR A 81 -12.11 15.81 -4.86
N GLU A 82 -12.77 16.92 -5.10
CA GLU A 82 -12.28 18.27 -4.89
C GLU A 82 -12.78 18.86 -3.56
N ASN A 83 -11.94 19.65 -2.91
CA ASN A 83 -12.35 20.53 -1.83
C ASN A 83 -12.94 21.82 -2.45
N PRO A 84 -14.24 22.07 -2.30
CA PRO A 84 -14.89 23.21 -2.95
C PRO A 84 -14.38 24.58 -2.48
N THR A 85 -13.68 24.63 -1.34
CA THR A 85 -13.14 25.88 -0.80
C THR A 85 -11.74 26.19 -1.33
N SER A 86 -10.87 25.18 -1.48
CA SER A 86 -9.48 25.39 -1.87
C SER A 86 -9.16 24.99 -3.32
N GLY A 87 -10.03 24.24 -3.98
CA GLY A 87 -9.79 23.63 -5.29
C GLY A 87 -8.84 22.41 -5.26
N HIS A 88 -8.23 22.10 -4.11
CA HIS A 88 -7.34 20.94 -3.98
C HIS A 88 -8.12 19.63 -4.10
N ALA A 89 -7.61 18.67 -4.83
CA ALA A 89 -8.34 17.44 -5.12
C ALA A 89 -7.51 16.18 -4.97
N HIS A 90 -8.20 15.05 -4.73
CA HIS A 90 -7.63 13.73 -4.96
C HIS A 90 -8.14 13.18 -6.29
N ALA A 91 -7.24 12.79 -7.17
CA ALA A 91 -7.53 12.09 -8.40
C ALA A 91 -7.25 10.59 -8.21
N ILE A 92 -8.21 9.74 -8.61
CA ILE A 92 -8.15 8.29 -8.37
C ILE A 92 -8.36 7.55 -9.69
N TRP A 93 -7.48 6.60 -9.96
CA TRP A 93 -7.58 5.65 -11.08
C TRP A 93 -7.86 4.25 -10.53
N ALA A 94 -8.92 3.61 -11.00
CA ALA A 94 -9.28 2.25 -10.63
C ALA A 94 -8.56 1.24 -11.50
N LEU A 95 -7.99 0.20 -10.88
CA LEU A 95 -7.36 -0.91 -11.57
C LEU A 95 -8.38 -2.03 -11.85
N THR A 96 -8.34 -2.62 -13.04
CA THR A 96 -9.14 -3.79 -13.42
C THR A 96 -8.82 -5.01 -12.54
N ALA A 97 -7.55 -5.15 -12.16
CA ALA A 97 -7.10 -6.20 -11.27
C ALA A 97 -6.24 -5.60 -10.14
N PRO A 98 -6.55 -5.89 -8.87
CA PRO A 98 -5.78 -5.37 -7.76
C PRO A 98 -4.37 -5.97 -7.72
N VAL A 99 -3.39 -5.16 -7.31
CA VAL A 99 -2.01 -5.57 -7.08
C VAL A 99 -1.85 -6.01 -5.63
N ALA A 100 -1.36 -7.24 -5.42
CA ALA A 100 -1.07 -7.72 -4.07
C ALA A 100 0.10 -6.94 -3.44
N THR A 101 -0.08 -6.53 -2.17
CA THR A 101 0.90 -5.74 -1.40
C THR A 101 1.45 -6.49 -0.18
N THR A 102 1.12 -7.79 -0.05
CA THR A 102 1.61 -8.64 1.04
C THR A 102 3.11 -8.94 0.90
N GLU A 103 3.74 -9.42 1.98
CA GLU A 103 5.15 -9.83 1.97
C GLU A 103 5.49 -10.95 0.95
N TYR A 104 4.48 -11.70 0.50
CA TYR A 104 4.59 -12.74 -0.54
C TYR A 104 4.29 -12.23 -1.94
N ALA A 105 3.96 -10.95 -2.10
CA ALA A 105 3.60 -10.38 -3.39
C ALA A 105 4.79 -10.37 -4.36
N HIS A 106 4.50 -10.54 -5.63
CA HIS A 106 5.52 -10.45 -6.67
C HIS A 106 6.03 -9.00 -6.80
N ARG A 107 7.35 -8.84 -6.74
CA ARG A 107 8.00 -7.51 -6.78
C ARG A 107 7.78 -6.75 -8.09
N ARG A 108 7.60 -7.45 -9.22
CA ARG A 108 7.42 -6.80 -10.53
C ARG A 108 6.12 -6.01 -10.63
N PRO A 109 4.93 -6.56 -10.28
CA PRO A 109 3.69 -5.79 -10.26
C PRO A 109 3.74 -4.62 -9.27
N LEU A 110 4.32 -4.80 -8.08
CA LEU A 110 4.49 -3.73 -7.11
C LEU A 110 5.37 -2.57 -7.63
N ALA A 111 6.50 -2.92 -8.25
CA ALA A 111 7.39 -1.92 -8.83
C ALA A 111 6.73 -1.17 -10.00
N LEU A 112 5.92 -1.87 -10.80
CA LEU A 112 5.17 -1.26 -11.88
C LEU A 112 4.06 -0.35 -11.35
N ALA A 113 3.29 -0.80 -10.36
CA ALA A 113 2.25 0.03 -9.72
C ALA A 113 2.85 1.32 -9.14
N ALA A 114 3.98 1.23 -8.44
CA ALA A 114 4.68 2.40 -7.92
C ALA A 114 5.16 3.34 -9.03
N ALA A 115 5.66 2.80 -10.16
CA ALA A 115 6.11 3.60 -11.30
C ALA A 115 4.93 4.28 -12.01
N VAL A 116 3.82 3.58 -12.18
CA VAL A 116 2.57 4.14 -12.75
C VAL A 116 2.01 5.23 -11.85
N THR A 117 1.92 5.00 -10.53
CA THR A 117 1.46 6.03 -9.58
C THR A 117 2.34 7.29 -9.65
N GLU A 118 3.66 7.13 -9.75
CA GLU A 118 4.57 8.26 -9.93
C GLU A 118 4.37 8.97 -11.27
N GLY A 119 4.12 8.23 -12.35
CA GLY A 119 3.77 8.80 -13.64
C GLY A 119 2.48 9.61 -13.60
N LEU A 120 1.44 9.06 -12.99
CA LEU A 120 0.17 9.75 -12.76
C LEU A 120 0.36 11.00 -11.91
N ARG A 121 1.15 10.92 -10.83
CA ARG A 121 1.49 12.08 -10.01
C ARG A 121 2.14 13.20 -10.84
N ARG A 122 3.13 12.87 -11.66
CA ARG A 122 3.79 13.84 -12.54
C ARG A 122 2.83 14.45 -13.53
N SER A 123 1.91 13.65 -14.07
CA SER A 123 0.94 14.13 -15.06
C SER A 123 0.02 15.22 -14.53
N VAL A 124 -0.24 15.26 -13.22
CA VAL A 124 -1.13 16.23 -12.57
C VAL A 124 -0.38 17.23 -11.68
N ASP A 125 0.95 17.15 -11.65
CA ASP A 125 1.81 17.89 -10.72
C ASP A 125 1.37 17.69 -9.25
N GLY A 126 1.10 16.42 -8.91
CA GLY A 126 0.62 16.05 -7.58
C GLY A 126 1.71 16.05 -6.51
N ASP A 127 1.29 16.08 -5.24
CA ASP A 127 2.20 16.11 -4.08
C ASP A 127 3.08 14.85 -4.02
N PRO A 128 4.43 14.99 -4.07
CA PRO A 128 5.36 13.87 -3.93
C PRO A 128 5.39 13.27 -2.53
N ALA A 129 4.90 13.98 -1.51
CA ALA A 129 4.83 13.51 -0.13
C ALA A 129 3.55 12.72 0.17
N PHE A 130 2.55 12.75 -0.73
CA PHE A 130 1.32 12.01 -0.53
C PHE A 130 1.53 10.51 -0.51
N GLY A 131 1.11 9.87 0.58
CA GLY A 131 1.32 8.44 0.81
C GLY A 131 0.24 7.51 0.25
N GLY A 132 -0.86 8.05 -0.26
CA GLY A 132 -1.96 7.27 -0.80
C GLY A 132 -2.74 6.41 0.20
N LEU A 133 -2.46 6.53 1.50
CA LEU A 133 -3.15 5.74 2.53
C LEU A 133 -4.60 6.16 2.71
N ILE A 134 -4.83 7.47 2.76
CA ILE A 134 -6.14 8.08 3.01
C ILE A 134 -6.50 8.97 1.81
N THR A 135 -7.75 8.89 1.39
CA THR A 135 -8.28 9.75 0.32
C THR A 135 -9.53 10.49 0.78
N LYS A 136 -9.85 11.61 0.11
CA LYS A 136 -11.14 12.25 0.22
C LYS A 136 -12.21 11.24 -0.18
N ASN A 137 -13.27 11.10 0.62
CA ASN A 137 -14.35 10.15 0.35
C ASN A 137 -15.26 10.68 -0.76
N PRO A 138 -15.30 10.05 -1.93
CA PRO A 138 -16.08 10.58 -3.05
C PRO A 138 -17.60 10.54 -2.84
N LEU A 139 -18.10 9.80 -1.84
CA LEU A 139 -19.53 9.75 -1.51
C LEU A 139 -19.90 10.74 -0.39
N ASN A 140 -18.94 11.46 0.19
CA ASN A 140 -19.23 12.42 1.27
C ASN A 140 -19.56 13.80 0.69
N GLY A 141 -20.73 14.32 1.07
CA GLY A 141 -21.25 15.59 0.57
C GLY A 141 -20.46 16.86 0.93
N ASN A 142 -19.38 16.76 1.73
CA ASN A 142 -18.48 17.88 1.98
C ASN A 142 -17.48 18.13 0.84
N TRP A 143 -17.42 17.25 -0.14
CA TRP A 143 -16.53 17.33 -1.29
C TRP A 143 -17.33 17.52 -2.58
N SER A 144 -16.77 18.22 -3.55
CA SER A 144 -17.25 18.22 -4.94
C SER A 144 -16.66 17.00 -5.64
N THR A 145 -17.50 16.00 -5.94
CA THR A 145 -17.06 14.77 -6.58
C THR A 145 -17.42 14.75 -8.05
N HIS A 146 -16.42 14.52 -8.89
CA HIS A 146 -16.52 14.41 -10.33
C HIS A 146 -16.22 13.00 -10.75
N TRP A 147 -17.24 12.22 -11.11
CA TRP A 147 -17.11 10.90 -11.71
C TRP A 147 -16.80 11.09 -13.19
N VAL A 148 -15.64 10.67 -13.63
CA VAL A 148 -15.10 11.00 -14.94
C VAL A 148 -15.25 9.85 -15.92
N THR A 149 -14.93 8.64 -15.49
CA THR A 149 -15.06 7.44 -16.32
C THR A 149 -15.38 6.21 -15.47
N SER A 150 -16.15 5.28 -16.03
CA SER A 150 -16.37 3.94 -15.47
C SER A 150 -15.29 2.94 -15.91
N HIS A 151 -14.37 3.35 -16.80
CA HIS A 151 -13.26 2.50 -17.23
C HIS A 151 -12.34 2.19 -16.07
N THR A 152 -11.95 0.90 -15.97
CA THR A 152 -10.92 0.43 -15.04
C THR A 152 -9.71 0.03 -15.86
N TYR A 153 -8.54 0.43 -15.41
CA TYR A 153 -7.31 0.31 -16.17
C TYR A 153 -6.52 -0.94 -15.85
N GLY A 154 -5.99 -1.59 -16.87
CA GLY A 154 -4.87 -2.50 -16.72
C GLY A 154 -3.61 -1.74 -16.30
N LEU A 155 -2.83 -2.28 -15.37
CA LEU A 155 -1.60 -1.61 -14.92
C LEU A 155 -0.58 -1.39 -16.05
N ARG A 156 -0.53 -2.29 -17.04
CA ARG A 156 0.32 -2.14 -18.23
C ARG A 156 -0.24 -1.16 -19.25
N GLU A 157 -1.54 -1.03 -19.31
CA GLU A 157 -2.24 -0.05 -20.13
C GLU A 157 -1.87 1.36 -19.67
N LEU A 158 -2.07 1.67 -18.39
CA LEU A 158 -1.62 2.96 -17.82
C LEU A 158 -0.13 3.21 -18.03
N ALA A 159 0.71 2.18 -17.86
CA ALA A 159 2.14 2.31 -18.07
C ALA A 159 2.47 2.67 -19.54
N GLY A 160 1.74 2.10 -20.51
CA GLY A 160 1.89 2.41 -21.93
C GLY A 160 1.55 3.88 -22.22
N HIS A 161 0.37 4.34 -21.85
CA HIS A 161 -0.04 5.73 -22.03
C HIS A 161 0.91 6.74 -21.39
N LEU A 162 1.40 6.44 -20.18
CA LEU A 162 2.35 7.30 -19.48
C LEU A 162 3.75 7.27 -20.08
N ASP A 163 4.15 6.15 -20.68
CA ASP A 163 5.45 6.02 -21.39
C ASP A 163 5.42 6.81 -22.71
N ASP A 164 4.32 6.69 -23.46
CA ASP A 164 4.10 7.45 -24.70
C ASP A 164 4.08 8.98 -24.46
N ALA A 165 3.63 9.40 -23.27
CA ALA A 165 3.63 10.80 -22.85
C ALA A 165 4.93 11.25 -22.13
N ASP A 166 5.96 10.41 -22.05
CA ASP A 166 7.24 10.66 -21.34
C ASP A 166 7.05 11.01 -19.84
N LEU A 167 5.99 10.47 -19.24
CA LEU A 167 5.65 10.68 -17.84
C LEU A 167 6.15 9.57 -16.92
N MET A 168 6.54 8.42 -17.46
CA MET A 168 7.08 7.33 -16.66
C MET A 168 8.39 7.71 -15.97
N PRO A 169 8.60 7.34 -14.70
CA PRO A 169 9.83 7.68 -14.00
C PRO A 169 11.05 7.01 -14.62
N PRO A 170 12.23 7.69 -14.63
CA PRO A 170 13.44 7.16 -15.22
C PRO A 170 13.94 5.89 -14.54
N ALA A 171 14.79 5.13 -15.22
CA ALA A 171 15.33 3.87 -14.72
C ALA A 171 16.11 4.03 -13.39
N SER A 172 16.71 5.20 -13.14
CA SER A 172 17.38 5.53 -11.87
C SER A 172 16.39 5.56 -10.69
N TRP A 173 15.25 6.21 -10.88
CA TRP A 173 14.17 6.25 -9.89
C TRP A 173 13.62 4.84 -9.63
N ARG A 174 13.35 4.07 -10.68
CA ARG A 174 12.90 2.68 -10.58
C ARG A 174 13.91 1.77 -9.87
N ARG A 175 15.22 2.01 -10.06
CA ARG A 175 16.29 1.28 -9.33
C ARG A 175 16.37 1.67 -7.87
N ALA A 176 16.26 2.95 -7.55
CA ALA A 176 16.22 3.42 -6.16
C ALA A 176 15.04 2.84 -5.39
N ARG A 177 13.84 2.81 -6.02
CA ARG A 177 12.64 2.22 -5.43
C ARG A 177 12.65 0.68 -5.35
N ARG A 178 13.42 -0.03 -6.17
CA ARG A 178 13.62 -1.49 -5.98
C ARG A 178 14.31 -1.83 -4.66
N LYS A 179 15.11 -0.92 -4.13
CA LYS A 179 15.71 -1.06 -2.80
C LYS A 179 14.71 -0.71 -1.68
N ASN A 180 13.73 0.17 -1.98
CA ASN A 180 12.65 0.57 -1.08
C ASN A 180 11.30 0.44 -1.83
N PRO A 181 10.59 -0.70 -1.73
CA PRO A 181 9.42 -0.99 -2.55
C PRO A 181 8.16 -0.33 -2.01
N VAL A 182 8.10 1.00 -1.95
CA VAL A 182 6.85 1.60 -1.45
C VAL A 182 6.48 2.91 -2.15
N GLY A 183 5.24 2.96 -2.67
CA GLY A 183 4.46 4.17 -2.89
C GLY A 183 3.74 4.57 -1.60
N LEU A 184 4.41 4.49 -0.47
CA LEU A 184 3.86 4.81 0.84
C LEU A 184 4.53 6.10 1.31
N GLY A 185 3.76 7.00 1.94
CA GLY A 185 4.30 8.19 2.57
C GLY A 185 5.44 7.88 3.54
N ARG A 186 6.19 8.90 3.96
CA ARG A 186 7.36 8.76 4.85
C ARG A 186 7.10 7.82 6.02
N ASN A 187 5.95 7.96 6.69
CA ASN A 187 5.51 7.09 7.79
C ASN A 187 5.49 5.62 7.42
N CYS A 188 4.85 5.30 6.32
CA CYS A 188 4.71 3.92 5.86
C CYS A 188 6.03 3.34 5.36
N THR A 189 6.86 4.13 4.68
CA THR A 189 8.18 3.70 4.22
C THR A 189 9.08 3.37 5.39
N ILE A 190 9.13 4.24 6.40
CA ILE A 190 9.90 4.01 7.64
C ILE A 190 9.35 2.79 8.38
N PHE A 191 8.01 2.71 8.55
CA PHE A 191 7.36 1.58 9.23
C PHE A 191 7.69 0.24 8.56
N GLU A 192 7.46 0.12 7.24
CA GLU A 192 7.69 -1.14 6.51
C GLU A 192 9.16 -1.56 6.51
N THR A 193 10.08 -0.60 6.32
CA THR A 193 11.53 -0.86 6.34
C THR A 193 11.99 -1.29 7.72
N ALA A 194 11.61 -0.53 8.75
CA ALA A 194 11.96 -0.82 10.13
C ALA A 194 11.33 -2.12 10.63
N ARG A 195 10.07 -2.40 10.30
CA ARG A 195 9.36 -3.63 10.65
C ARG A 195 10.03 -4.87 10.07
N THR A 196 10.36 -4.83 8.77
CA THR A 196 11.03 -5.96 8.09
C THR A 196 12.39 -6.26 8.70
N TRP A 197 13.13 -5.22 9.06
CA TRP A 197 14.41 -5.34 9.75
C TRP A 197 14.21 -5.85 11.19
N ALA A 198 13.24 -5.32 11.92
CA ALA A 198 12.97 -5.67 13.31
C ALA A 198 12.57 -7.14 13.49
N TYR A 199 11.88 -7.76 12.53
CA TYR A 199 11.60 -9.19 12.56
C TYR A 199 12.86 -10.06 12.48
N ARG A 200 13.87 -9.63 11.72
CA ARG A 200 15.16 -10.34 11.63
C ARG A 200 15.91 -10.21 12.95
N GLU A 201 15.94 -9.01 13.52
CA GLU A 201 16.61 -8.76 14.79
C GLU A 201 15.92 -9.46 15.96
N ALA A 202 14.60 -9.49 16.02
CA ALA A 202 13.84 -10.26 16.99
C ALA A 202 14.19 -11.74 16.93
N ARG A 203 14.27 -12.34 15.73
CA ARG A 203 14.71 -13.74 15.58
C ARG A 203 16.15 -13.94 16.03
N ARG A 204 17.04 -12.98 15.73
CA ARG A 204 18.45 -13.04 16.14
C ARG A 204 18.61 -13.01 17.66
N ILE A 205 17.85 -12.17 18.35
CA ILE A 205 17.81 -12.13 19.82
C ILE A 205 17.30 -13.47 20.36
N ARG A 206 16.20 -13.97 19.78
CA ARG A 206 15.60 -15.27 20.20
C ARG A 206 16.48 -16.49 19.96
N GLN A 207 17.43 -16.43 19.03
CA GLN A 207 18.41 -17.50 18.84
C GLN A 207 19.44 -17.60 19.97
N ARG A 208 19.58 -16.54 20.79
CA ARG A 208 20.54 -16.52 21.91
C ARG A 208 19.90 -17.02 23.23
N HIS A 209 18.58 -16.97 23.32
CA HIS A 209 17.82 -17.29 24.53
C HIS A 209 16.62 -18.17 24.21
N GLU A 210 16.39 -19.22 25.02
CA GLU A 210 15.21 -20.10 24.85
C GLU A 210 13.88 -19.35 25.05
N THR A 211 13.86 -18.36 25.93
CA THR A 211 12.72 -17.48 26.19
C THR A 211 13.16 -16.02 26.15
N ALA A 212 12.32 -15.13 25.62
CA ALA A 212 12.60 -13.71 25.62
C ALA A 212 12.51 -13.16 27.04
N THR A 213 13.55 -12.47 27.47
CA THR A 213 13.60 -11.79 28.77
C THR A 213 13.03 -10.36 28.67
N PRO A 214 12.67 -9.71 29.79
CA PRO A 214 12.34 -8.27 29.80
C PRO A 214 13.47 -7.41 29.26
N GLN A 215 14.74 -7.81 29.50
CA GLN A 215 15.91 -7.09 28.97
C GLN A 215 15.99 -7.20 27.46
N ASP A 216 15.76 -8.39 26.87
CA ASP A 216 15.71 -8.59 25.42
C ASP A 216 14.63 -7.73 24.76
N SER A 217 13.48 -7.58 25.43
CA SER A 217 12.39 -6.71 24.94
C SER A 217 12.80 -5.24 24.99
N HIS A 218 13.47 -4.81 26.04
CA HIS A 218 13.98 -3.45 26.18
C HIS A 218 15.04 -3.14 25.10
N ASP A 219 16.00 -4.02 24.92
CA ASP A 219 17.07 -3.88 23.93
C ASP A 219 16.49 -3.84 22.50
N LEU A 220 15.53 -4.71 22.21
CA LEU A 220 14.83 -4.70 20.94
C LEU A 220 14.14 -3.35 20.69
N HIS A 221 13.46 -2.79 21.70
CA HIS A 221 12.81 -1.48 21.58
C HIS A 221 13.81 -0.36 21.31
N GLN A 222 14.95 -0.35 22.01
CA GLN A 222 16.01 0.65 21.79
C GLN A 222 16.55 0.59 20.36
N VAL A 223 16.85 -0.60 19.86
CA VAL A 223 17.42 -0.78 18.52
C VAL A 223 16.39 -0.44 17.44
N ILE A 224 15.11 -0.81 17.62
CA ILE A 224 14.02 -0.37 16.72
C ILE A 224 13.93 1.16 16.68
N THR A 225 14.00 1.81 17.86
CA THR A 225 13.92 3.28 17.96
C THR A 225 15.08 3.96 17.24
N SER A 226 16.30 3.44 17.38
CA SER A 226 17.48 3.94 16.65
C SER A 226 17.29 3.76 15.14
N THR A 227 16.93 2.55 14.71
CA THR A 227 16.72 2.25 13.28
C THR A 227 15.65 3.14 12.63
N VAL A 228 14.53 3.37 13.32
CA VAL A 228 13.46 4.28 12.85
C VAL A 228 13.98 5.70 12.71
N ARG A 229 14.79 6.17 13.66
CA ARG A 229 15.41 7.50 13.63
C ARG A 229 16.38 7.63 12.46
N ASP A 230 17.24 6.64 12.25
CA ASP A 230 18.23 6.63 11.17
C ASP A 230 17.55 6.62 9.79
N LEU A 231 16.50 5.81 9.64
CA LEU A 231 15.67 5.81 8.43
C LEU A 231 14.99 7.16 8.18
N ASN A 232 14.53 7.83 9.24
CA ASN A 232 13.88 9.13 9.15
C ASN A 232 14.84 10.24 8.68
N GLN A 233 16.11 10.19 9.08
CA GLN A 233 17.12 11.15 8.67
C GLN A 233 17.46 11.12 7.17
N ASN A 234 17.10 10.04 6.47
CA ASN A 234 17.32 9.92 5.02
C ASN A 234 16.28 10.71 4.18
N PHE A 235 15.29 11.32 4.81
CA PHE A 235 14.30 12.14 4.13
C PHE A 235 14.69 13.62 4.21
N SER A 236 14.47 14.35 3.12
CA SER A 236 14.73 15.81 3.08
C SER A 236 13.88 16.61 4.06
N ASP A 237 12.71 16.07 4.41
CA ASP A 237 11.81 16.61 5.41
C ASP A 237 11.45 15.47 6.39
N PRO A 238 12.23 15.30 7.48
CA PRO A 238 12.03 14.21 8.43
C PRO A 238 10.73 14.34 9.22
N LEU A 239 10.16 13.19 9.61
CA LEU A 239 9.00 13.17 10.51
C LEU A 239 9.34 13.75 11.89
N PRO A 240 8.34 14.34 12.58
CA PRO A 240 8.48 14.72 13.98
C PRO A 240 8.89 13.56 14.89
N SER A 241 9.61 13.86 15.97
CA SER A 241 10.08 12.83 16.91
C SER A 241 8.94 12.07 17.61
N SER A 242 7.76 12.66 17.72
CA SER A 242 6.55 11.99 18.22
C SER A 242 6.08 10.87 17.30
N GLU A 243 6.09 11.11 15.99
CA GLU A 243 5.67 10.13 14.99
C GLU A 243 6.69 8.99 14.87
N THR A 244 7.97 9.28 14.83
CA THR A 244 9.02 8.23 14.80
C THR A 244 8.95 7.35 16.04
N ARG A 245 8.67 7.93 17.21
CA ARG A 245 8.47 7.19 18.46
C ARG A 245 7.22 6.31 18.39
N ALA A 246 6.12 6.82 17.85
CA ALA A 246 4.88 6.05 17.65
C ALA A 246 5.10 4.85 16.72
N ILE A 247 5.84 5.03 15.62
CA ILE A 247 6.23 3.95 14.70
C ILE A 247 7.04 2.86 15.44
N ALA A 248 8.09 3.25 16.16
CA ALA A 248 8.94 2.32 16.90
C ALA A 248 8.16 1.53 17.96
N THR A 249 7.32 2.22 18.73
CA THR A 249 6.46 1.60 19.75
C THR A 249 5.46 0.63 19.15
N SER A 250 4.86 0.98 18.01
CA SER A 250 3.90 0.11 17.31
C SER A 250 4.56 -1.19 16.82
N ILE A 251 5.74 -1.09 16.21
CA ILE A 251 6.52 -2.26 15.74
C ILE A 251 6.91 -3.15 16.92
N HIS A 252 7.46 -2.56 17.98
CA HIS A 252 7.88 -3.28 19.18
C HIS A 252 6.70 -4.01 19.84
N LYS A 253 5.57 -3.30 20.07
CA LYS A 253 4.37 -3.88 20.67
C LYS A 253 3.85 -5.07 19.86
N TRP A 254 3.81 -4.94 18.53
CA TRP A 254 3.36 -6.02 17.69
C TRP A 254 4.28 -7.25 17.77
N ILE A 255 5.61 -7.04 17.76
CA ILE A 255 6.59 -8.12 17.87
C ILE A 255 6.43 -8.85 19.20
N THR A 256 6.39 -8.11 20.30
CA THR A 256 6.37 -8.70 21.65
C THR A 256 5.04 -9.37 22.00
N THR A 257 3.94 -9.00 21.32
CA THR A 257 2.61 -9.55 21.65
C THR A 257 2.06 -10.53 20.62
N ARG A 258 2.49 -10.47 19.35
CA ARG A 258 1.83 -11.22 18.27
C ARG A 258 2.78 -11.94 17.30
N PHE A 259 4.05 -11.56 17.26
CA PHE A 259 4.98 -12.20 16.35
C PHE A 259 5.44 -13.54 16.92
N TYR A 260 5.03 -14.65 16.28
CA TYR A 260 5.34 -16.00 16.73
C TYR A 260 6.85 -16.27 16.89
N GLY A 261 7.71 -15.64 16.07
CA GLY A 261 9.17 -15.70 16.19
C GLY A 261 9.71 -15.04 17.47
N TRP A 262 8.88 -14.36 18.26
CA TRP A 262 9.18 -13.83 19.58
C TRP A 262 8.44 -14.57 20.68
N THR A 263 7.18 -14.90 20.50
CA THR A 263 6.29 -15.45 21.52
C THR A 263 6.30 -16.98 21.61
N ASP A 264 6.71 -17.68 20.55
CA ASP A 264 6.72 -19.14 20.53
C ASP A 264 8.05 -19.71 21.09
N THR A 265 7.95 -20.49 22.15
CA THR A 265 9.07 -21.20 22.77
C THR A 265 9.51 -22.45 21.98
N ARG A 266 8.75 -22.87 20.96
CA ARG A 266 8.98 -24.13 20.24
C ARG A 266 9.80 -24.00 18.95
N LEU A 267 10.17 -22.81 18.51
CA LEU A 267 10.85 -22.57 17.23
C LEU A 267 12.33 -22.24 17.38
N THR A 268 13.05 -22.98 18.22
CA THR A 268 14.51 -22.88 18.34
C THR A 268 15.28 -23.67 17.28
N SER A 269 14.63 -24.27 16.27
CA SER A 269 15.40 -24.99 15.25
C SER A 269 15.13 -24.49 13.83
N THR A 270 16.20 -24.05 13.18
CA THR A 270 16.29 -23.84 11.73
C THR A 270 15.74 -25.05 10.94
N ALA A 271 15.82 -26.25 11.51
CA ALA A 271 15.28 -27.49 10.98
C ALA A 271 13.77 -27.45 10.77
N THR A 272 12.99 -26.84 11.68
CA THR A 272 11.53 -26.77 11.57
C THR A 272 11.11 -25.85 10.43
N PHE A 273 11.78 -24.72 10.22
CA PHE A 273 11.50 -23.82 9.09
C PHE A 273 11.82 -24.47 7.76
N ILE A 274 12.96 -25.16 7.63
CA ILE A 274 13.35 -25.91 6.43
C ILE A 274 12.33 -27.03 6.16
N THR A 275 11.84 -27.72 7.18
CA THR A 275 10.83 -28.79 7.06
C THR A 275 9.50 -28.25 6.56
N ILE A 276 9.04 -27.10 7.09
CA ILE A 276 7.80 -26.44 6.65
C ILE A 276 7.93 -25.94 5.20
N GLN A 277 9.05 -25.34 4.82
CA GLN A 277 9.30 -24.88 3.45
C GLN A 277 9.42 -26.07 2.48
N SER A 278 10.08 -27.14 2.89
CA SER A 278 10.17 -28.39 2.12
C SER A 278 8.79 -29.04 1.91
N ALA A 279 7.96 -29.09 2.95
CA ALA A 279 6.59 -29.62 2.88
C ALA A 279 5.69 -28.78 1.96
N ARG A 280 5.80 -27.43 2.02
CA ARG A 280 5.09 -26.51 1.12
C ARG A 280 5.56 -26.65 -0.32
N GLY A 281 6.86 -26.79 -0.55
CA GLY A 281 7.44 -27.04 -1.87
C GLY A 281 6.98 -28.38 -2.47
N LYS A 282 6.90 -29.45 -1.68
CA LYS A 282 6.38 -30.76 -2.10
C LYS A 282 4.89 -30.69 -2.43
N LYS A 283 4.08 -30.02 -1.63
CA LYS A 283 2.63 -29.85 -1.87
C LYS A 283 2.35 -29.04 -3.14
N SER A 284 3.12 -27.98 -3.39
CA SER A 284 3.04 -27.18 -4.62
C SER A 284 3.47 -27.96 -5.86
N ARG A 285 4.47 -28.83 -5.74
CA ARG A 285 4.94 -29.70 -6.84
C ARG A 285 3.93 -30.80 -7.14
N ALA A 286 3.34 -31.43 -6.12
CA ALA A 286 2.30 -32.46 -6.27
C ALA A 286 1.02 -31.88 -6.92
N SER A 287 0.59 -30.67 -6.53
CA SER A 287 -0.58 -30.04 -7.14
C SER A 287 -0.36 -29.62 -8.60
N ARG A 288 0.87 -29.24 -8.98
CA ARG A 288 1.23 -28.97 -10.39
C ARG A 288 1.27 -30.24 -11.23
N TRP A 289 1.74 -31.33 -10.65
CA TRP A 289 1.81 -32.62 -11.35
C TRP A 289 0.43 -33.18 -11.63
N SER A 290 -0.47 -33.20 -10.64
CA SER A 290 -1.86 -33.65 -10.80
C SER A 290 -2.67 -32.79 -11.80
N ALA A 291 -2.41 -31.47 -11.83
CA ALA A 291 -3.03 -30.58 -12.81
C ALA A 291 -2.49 -30.80 -14.24
N SER A 292 -1.23 -31.26 -14.36
CA SER A 292 -0.61 -31.57 -15.64
C SER A 292 -1.10 -32.94 -16.21
N GLU A 293 -1.26 -33.95 -15.33
CA GLU A 293 -1.83 -35.26 -15.69
C GLU A 293 -3.28 -35.12 -16.17
N LYS A 294 -4.08 -34.35 -15.44
CA LYS A 294 -5.49 -34.12 -15.85
C LYS A 294 -5.62 -33.41 -17.20
N LYS A 295 -4.68 -32.48 -17.51
CA LYS A 295 -4.63 -31.85 -18.85
C LYS A 295 -4.22 -32.81 -19.97
N ILE A 296 -3.41 -33.80 -19.67
CA ILE A 296 -2.99 -34.81 -20.65
C ILE A 296 -4.12 -35.81 -20.87
N GLU A 297 -4.85 -36.22 -19.84
CA GLU A 297 -6.04 -37.10 -19.96
C GLU A 297 -7.17 -36.40 -20.73
N ASP A 298 -7.44 -35.13 -20.46
CA ASP A 298 -8.43 -34.31 -21.20
C ASP A 298 -8.04 -34.07 -22.68
N PHE A 299 -6.77 -34.24 -23.04
CA PHE A 299 -6.30 -34.09 -24.43
C PHE A 299 -6.29 -35.41 -25.20
N LEU A 300 -6.37 -36.56 -24.51
CA LEU A 300 -6.36 -37.89 -25.08
C LEU A 300 -7.75 -38.55 -25.12
N SER A 301 -8.78 -37.91 -24.59
CA SER A 301 -10.20 -38.28 -24.67
C SER A 301 -10.91 -37.45 -25.72
#